data_ec397f836aa7523debc5174980ef82c8
#
_entry.id   ec397f836aa7523debc5174980ef82c8
#
_cell.length_a   1.000
_cell.length_b   1.000
_cell.length_c   1.000
_cell.angle_alpha   90.00
_cell.angle_beta   90.00
_cell.angle_gamma   90.00
#
_symmetry.space_group_name_H-M   'P 1'
#
loop_
_entity.id
_entity.type
_entity.pdbx_description
1 polymer ?
#
loop_
_entity_poly.entity_id
_entity_poly.type
_entity_poly.pdbx_seq_one_letter_code
_entity_poly.pdbx_strand_id
1 'polypeptide(L)'
;MKVFVSANKLVQIIILIVLGIVINRILADLAISMELPLYLDSVGTIVVAVIGGYSPGAIVGFLTNFIGGFVDSSTFYYGTINVMIGVCAGIAARRGYFGKIYRLPKLLGMLMILSIPCSVLSYFLFDFKIAENVVTPIATALHESGLPVLLSQILADFCTEIPDKSITILIAYVLIHLAPRWFVKAYDSISGRLHEDNYRTKSGIRSLKAQVTALLFVSSFALAVVATAVAYKTYSEAELRETTLLAESVNRLVSDAIQNADSATLHEYIHDLKGKHPRILTITPGMHETGKWDISIVCTEAPNPVCSKFSLAAIRISVVLFCTKIFSTLFGLLLAIVFTAILIANRRVVYPIHEMTEEMGNFGYDSSEGRCASIARIEGLEVETGNEIENLHEAIIKAVKEIDLYINKSEEQAASIAALQTNIITVLGDMVENRDENTGGHVRRTAAYAELIAKQLQMDGKEKDEIDDAFVATIAVAAPLHDIGKINISDVILNKPGKLTDEEFAEMKLHTVYGRDMLLRASKNLGETAYLKMAKEIAYSHHEWWDGSRGYPEHLKGKDIPLSARIMAVADVFDALVSERPYKKAFTVDKALQIITEESGTHFDPEVVDAFLRNREAAEQIMKTKFEI
;
A
#
# COMPACT_ATOMS: atom_id res chain seq x y z
N MET A 1 20.67 12.91 -20.60
CA MET A 1 20.42 12.10 -19.40
C MET A 1 19.69 12.91 -18.31
N LYS A 2 20.24 14.04 -17.79
CA LYS A 2 19.55 14.86 -16.76
C LYS A 2 18.18 15.38 -17.20
N VAL A 3 18.00 15.80 -18.46
CA VAL A 3 16.74 16.31 -19.00
C VAL A 3 15.66 15.23 -19.03
N PHE A 4 16.02 13.97 -19.33
CA PHE A 4 15.06 12.86 -19.38
C PHE A 4 14.57 12.44 -17.98
N VAL A 5 15.46 12.47 -16.99
CA VAL A 5 15.12 12.12 -15.59
C VAL A 5 14.28 13.23 -14.92
N SER A 6 14.44 14.50 -15.35
CA SER A 6 13.66 15.63 -14.85
C SER A 6 12.34 15.87 -15.61
N ALA A 7 12.09 15.13 -16.70
CA ALA A 7 10.86 15.25 -17.45
C ALA A 7 9.67 14.73 -16.62
N ASN A 8 8.53 15.44 -16.70
CA ASN A 8 7.29 14.99 -16.10
C ASN A 8 7.01 13.52 -16.52
N LYS A 9 6.67 12.68 -15.57
CA LYS A 9 6.39 11.23 -15.76
C LYS A 9 5.41 10.95 -16.92
N LEU A 10 4.48 11.88 -17.21
CA LEU A 10 3.58 11.78 -18.36
C LEU A 10 4.33 11.88 -19.69
N VAL A 11 5.27 12.82 -19.80
CA VAL A 11 6.11 12.99 -20.99
C VAL A 11 6.95 11.74 -21.24
N GLN A 12 7.48 11.13 -20.17
CA GLN A 12 8.23 9.87 -20.26
C GLN A 12 7.37 8.75 -20.86
N ILE A 13 6.11 8.58 -20.39
CA ILE A 13 5.20 7.57 -20.94
C ILE A 13 4.90 7.85 -22.41
N ILE A 14 4.65 9.10 -22.79
CA ILE A 14 4.39 9.47 -24.20
C ILE A 14 5.60 9.12 -25.06
N ILE A 15 6.81 9.45 -24.61
CA ILE A 15 8.06 9.09 -25.31
C ILE A 15 8.17 7.57 -25.48
N LEU A 16 7.86 6.79 -24.44
CA LEU A 16 7.90 5.34 -24.48
C LEU A 16 6.89 4.77 -25.49
N ILE A 17 5.67 5.32 -25.51
CA ILE A 17 4.62 4.92 -26.47
C ILE A 17 5.08 5.21 -27.92
N VAL A 18 5.56 6.43 -28.18
CA VAL A 18 6.05 6.83 -29.50
C VAL A 18 7.21 5.93 -29.94
N LEU A 19 8.16 5.65 -29.05
CA LEU A 19 9.28 4.74 -29.35
C LEU A 19 8.79 3.34 -29.71
N GLY A 20 7.80 2.81 -29.00
CA GLY A 20 7.19 1.51 -29.28
C GLY A 20 6.53 1.46 -30.66
N ILE A 21 5.79 2.50 -31.05
CA ILE A 21 5.17 2.62 -32.38
C ILE A 21 6.24 2.65 -33.47
N VAL A 22 7.29 3.44 -33.28
CA VAL A 22 8.42 3.55 -34.23
C VAL A 22 9.11 2.20 -34.40
N ILE A 23 9.40 1.47 -33.31
CA ILE A 23 9.99 0.13 -33.37
C ILE A 23 9.11 -0.81 -34.19
N ASN A 24 7.80 -0.83 -33.93
CA ASN A 24 6.86 -1.69 -34.67
C ASN A 24 6.88 -1.38 -36.16
N ARG A 25 6.81 -0.10 -36.53
CA ARG A 25 6.79 0.29 -37.95
C ARG A 25 8.09 -0.03 -38.66
N ILE A 26 9.23 0.29 -38.07
CA ILE A 26 10.55 0.00 -38.67
C ILE A 26 10.72 -1.51 -38.89
N LEU A 27 10.35 -2.35 -37.90
CA LEU A 27 10.54 -3.79 -38.03
C LEU A 27 9.54 -4.43 -39.00
N ALA A 28 8.29 -3.93 -39.05
CA ALA A 28 7.32 -4.38 -40.04
C ALA A 28 7.76 -4.00 -41.48
N ASP A 29 8.17 -2.77 -41.71
CA ASP A 29 8.65 -2.30 -43.02
C ASP A 29 9.94 -3.05 -43.44
N LEU A 30 10.83 -3.36 -42.47
CA LEU A 30 12.02 -4.20 -42.72
C LEU A 30 11.65 -5.63 -43.14
N ALA A 31 10.68 -6.25 -42.45
CA ALA A 31 10.22 -7.58 -42.78
C ALA A 31 9.65 -7.63 -44.21
N ILE A 32 8.84 -6.63 -44.57
CA ILE A 32 8.26 -6.50 -45.94
C ILE A 32 9.38 -6.30 -46.96
N SER A 33 10.35 -5.41 -46.71
CA SER A 33 11.44 -5.11 -47.65
C SER A 33 12.40 -6.28 -47.89
N MET A 34 12.50 -7.20 -46.92
CA MET A 34 13.31 -8.40 -46.97
C MET A 34 12.50 -9.65 -47.46
N GLU A 35 11.23 -9.47 -47.83
CA GLU A 35 10.32 -10.54 -48.22
C GLU A 35 10.24 -11.68 -47.18
N LEU A 36 10.36 -11.33 -45.89
CA LEU A 36 10.27 -12.30 -44.80
C LEU A 36 8.81 -12.70 -44.56
N PRO A 37 8.52 -13.97 -44.30
CA PRO A 37 7.17 -14.42 -43.92
C PRO A 37 6.85 -14.11 -42.45
N LEU A 38 7.10 -12.86 -42.02
CA LEU A 38 6.97 -12.38 -40.63
C LEU A 38 6.28 -11.03 -40.65
N TYR A 39 5.49 -10.77 -39.62
CA TYR A 39 4.83 -9.47 -39.44
C TYR A 39 5.69 -8.47 -38.61
N LEU A 40 6.32 -8.92 -37.54
CA LEU A 40 7.18 -8.16 -36.61
C LEU A 40 6.58 -6.83 -36.09
N ASP A 41 5.28 -6.63 -36.24
CA ASP A 41 4.52 -5.41 -35.98
C ASP A 41 4.15 -5.23 -34.50
N SER A 42 4.55 -6.16 -33.64
CA SER A 42 4.20 -6.17 -32.21
C SER A 42 5.42 -6.21 -31.26
N VAL A 43 6.63 -6.13 -31.79
CA VAL A 43 7.87 -6.08 -30.98
C VAL A 43 7.87 -4.89 -30.00
N GLY A 44 7.63 -3.68 -30.51
CA GLY A 44 7.55 -2.47 -29.69
C GLY A 44 6.39 -2.50 -28.70
N THR A 45 5.26 -3.11 -29.08
CA THR A 45 4.13 -3.35 -28.18
C THR A 45 4.56 -4.17 -26.96
N ILE A 46 5.30 -5.28 -27.19
CA ILE A 46 5.82 -6.14 -26.12
C ILE A 46 6.86 -5.40 -25.28
N VAL A 47 7.83 -4.71 -25.90
CA VAL A 47 8.86 -3.94 -25.20
C VAL A 47 8.24 -2.90 -24.26
N VAL A 48 7.29 -2.13 -24.78
CA VAL A 48 6.60 -1.09 -23.99
C VAL A 48 5.75 -1.70 -22.88
N ALA A 49 5.06 -2.80 -23.14
CA ALA A 49 4.28 -3.52 -22.14
C ALA A 49 5.15 -4.07 -20.99
N VAL A 50 6.37 -4.51 -21.32
CA VAL A 50 7.33 -5.01 -20.32
C VAL A 50 7.93 -3.87 -19.51
N ILE A 51 8.31 -2.74 -20.11
CA ILE A 51 8.95 -1.61 -19.44
C ILE A 51 7.93 -0.72 -18.71
N GLY A 52 6.86 -0.32 -19.41
CA GLY A 52 5.86 0.66 -18.96
C GLY A 52 4.57 0.06 -18.37
N GLY A 53 4.41 -1.27 -18.44
CA GLY A 53 3.20 -1.97 -18.00
C GLY A 53 2.18 -2.19 -19.12
N TYR A 54 1.11 -2.95 -18.79
CA TYR A 54 0.12 -3.39 -19.77
C TYR A 54 -0.65 -2.24 -20.46
N SER A 55 -0.95 -1.14 -19.75
CA SER A 55 -1.71 -0.03 -20.33
C SER A 55 -0.94 0.71 -21.44
N PRO A 56 0.31 1.16 -21.28
CA PRO A 56 1.10 1.71 -22.38
C PRO A 56 1.29 0.71 -23.53
N GLY A 57 1.52 -0.58 -23.24
CA GLY A 57 1.62 -1.61 -24.25
C GLY A 57 0.34 -1.75 -25.10
N ALA A 58 -0.83 -1.76 -24.45
CA ALA A 58 -2.12 -1.81 -25.12
C ALA A 58 -2.34 -0.59 -26.04
N ILE A 59 -1.97 0.60 -25.58
CA ILE A 59 -2.05 1.84 -26.37
C ILE A 59 -1.14 1.76 -27.61
N VAL A 60 0.10 1.30 -27.44
CA VAL A 60 1.03 1.11 -28.57
C VAL A 60 0.45 0.13 -29.58
N GLY A 61 -0.08 -1.01 -29.11
CA GLY A 61 -0.69 -2.02 -29.99
C GLY A 61 -1.82 -1.44 -30.83
N PHE A 62 -2.73 -0.68 -30.24
CA PHE A 62 -3.81 -0.01 -30.97
C PHE A 62 -3.27 1.04 -31.95
N LEU A 63 -2.43 1.97 -31.48
CA LEU A 63 -1.96 3.09 -32.30
C LEU A 63 -1.08 2.62 -33.46
N THR A 64 -0.31 1.57 -33.32
CA THR A 64 0.47 0.98 -34.42
C THR A 64 -0.44 0.59 -35.59
N ASN A 65 -1.53 -0.15 -35.31
CA ASN A 65 -2.47 -0.58 -36.33
C ASN A 65 -3.33 0.58 -36.85
N PHE A 66 -3.71 1.51 -35.98
CA PHE A 66 -4.45 2.71 -36.38
C PHE A 66 -3.65 3.55 -37.38
N ILE A 67 -2.36 3.81 -37.09
CA ILE A 67 -1.48 4.55 -38.00
C ILE A 67 -1.22 3.73 -39.28
N GLY A 68 -1.01 2.41 -39.16
CA GLY A 68 -0.85 1.51 -40.31
C GLY A 68 -2.03 1.51 -41.24
N GLY A 69 -3.24 1.65 -40.68
CA GLY A 69 -4.48 1.65 -41.46
C GLY A 69 -4.65 2.81 -42.43
N PHE A 70 -3.87 3.90 -42.30
CA PHE A 70 -3.82 4.95 -43.32
C PHE A 70 -3.01 4.56 -44.54
N VAL A 71 -2.17 3.53 -44.44
CA VAL A 71 -1.39 2.96 -45.54
C VAL A 71 -2.11 1.74 -46.12
N ASP A 72 -2.53 0.83 -45.27
CA ASP A 72 -3.33 -0.35 -45.61
C ASP A 72 -4.54 -0.44 -44.68
N SER A 73 -5.73 -0.20 -45.25
CA SER A 73 -7.00 -0.16 -44.52
C SER A 73 -7.33 -1.45 -43.77
N SER A 74 -6.79 -2.59 -44.19
CA SER A 74 -7.00 -3.87 -43.52
C SER A 74 -6.40 -3.89 -42.10
N THR A 75 -5.32 -3.17 -41.85
CA THR A 75 -4.64 -3.06 -40.55
C THR A 75 -5.50 -2.46 -39.47
N PHE A 76 -6.47 -1.59 -39.78
CA PHE A 76 -7.39 -1.03 -38.77
C PHE A 76 -8.10 -2.13 -37.97
N TYR A 77 -8.44 -3.24 -38.61
CA TYR A 77 -9.27 -4.29 -38.03
C TYR A 77 -8.52 -5.14 -37.00
N TYR A 78 -7.18 -5.19 -37.09
CA TYR A 78 -6.32 -5.95 -36.17
C TYR A 78 -5.90 -5.17 -34.91
N GLY A 79 -6.34 -3.91 -34.76
CA GLY A 79 -6.01 -3.08 -33.61
C GLY A 79 -6.38 -3.72 -32.27
N THR A 80 -7.54 -4.38 -32.19
CA THR A 80 -7.98 -5.11 -31.01
C THR A 80 -7.03 -6.25 -30.62
N ILE A 81 -6.53 -7.00 -31.60
CA ILE A 81 -5.60 -8.12 -31.37
C ILE A 81 -4.28 -7.61 -30.80
N ASN A 82 -3.73 -6.54 -31.38
CA ASN A 82 -2.49 -5.93 -30.89
C ASN A 82 -2.62 -5.30 -29.50
N VAL A 83 -3.79 -4.75 -29.14
CA VAL A 83 -4.11 -4.37 -27.75
C VAL A 83 -3.97 -5.56 -26.81
N MET A 84 -4.56 -6.70 -27.17
CA MET A 84 -4.51 -7.92 -26.36
C MET A 84 -3.08 -8.47 -26.23
N ILE A 85 -2.25 -8.38 -27.28
CA ILE A 85 -0.82 -8.72 -27.22
C ILE A 85 -0.12 -7.86 -26.16
N GLY A 86 -0.34 -6.55 -26.15
CA GLY A 86 0.21 -5.64 -25.15
C GLY A 86 -0.21 -5.99 -23.72
N VAL A 87 -1.49 -6.33 -23.53
CA VAL A 87 -2.00 -6.76 -22.22
C VAL A 87 -1.35 -8.07 -21.77
N CYS A 88 -1.30 -9.08 -22.65
CA CYS A 88 -0.67 -10.37 -22.35
C CYS A 88 0.81 -10.23 -22.01
N ALA A 89 1.56 -9.41 -22.78
CA ALA A 89 2.96 -9.15 -22.52
C ALA A 89 3.18 -8.44 -21.16
N GLY A 90 2.33 -7.47 -20.82
CA GLY A 90 2.38 -6.80 -19.52
C GLY A 90 2.07 -7.75 -18.35
N ILE A 91 1.09 -8.63 -18.48
CA ILE A 91 0.78 -9.67 -17.49
C ILE A 91 1.95 -10.66 -17.35
N ALA A 92 2.54 -11.09 -18.47
CA ALA A 92 3.70 -12.00 -18.49
C ALA A 92 4.93 -11.37 -17.82
N ALA A 93 5.14 -10.06 -18.03
CA ALA A 93 6.21 -9.31 -17.38
C ALA A 93 6.04 -9.29 -15.85
N ARG A 94 4.83 -9.05 -15.35
CA ARG A 94 4.51 -9.12 -13.91
C ARG A 94 4.74 -10.51 -13.32
N ARG A 95 4.47 -11.58 -14.09
CA ARG A 95 4.75 -12.96 -13.69
C ARG A 95 6.22 -13.37 -13.82
N GLY A 96 7.10 -12.43 -14.18
CA GLY A 96 8.54 -12.63 -14.29
C GLY A 96 8.96 -13.51 -15.49
N TYR A 97 8.13 -13.57 -16.57
CA TYR A 97 8.45 -14.41 -17.72
C TYR A 97 9.64 -13.86 -18.53
N PHE A 98 9.89 -12.56 -18.48
CA PHE A 98 11.05 -11.92 -19.11
C PHE A 98 12.34 -11.97 -18.26
N GLY A 99 12.31 -12.49 -17.05
CA GLY A 99 13.49 -12.56 -16.20
C GLY A 99 14.52 -13.60 -16.65
N LYS A 100 14.09 -14.67 -17.37
CA LYS A 100 14.95 -15.75 -17.86
C LYS A 100 14.42 -16.31 -19.18
N ILE A 101 15.31 -16.53 -20.14
CA ILE A 101 14.98 -16.95 -21.51
C ILE A 101 14.13 -18.24 -21.57
N TYR A 102 14.37 -19.20 -20.69
CA TYR A 102 13.60 -20.47 -20.67
C TYR A 102 12.13 -20.30 -20.24
N ARG A 103 11.71 -19.12 -19.79
CA ARG A 103 10.31 -18.80 -19.45
C ARG A 103 9.53 -18.21 -20.62
N LEU A 104 10.20 -17.76 -21.68
CA LEU A 104 9.56 -17.15 -22.84
C LEU A 104 8.54 -18.07 -23.55
N PRO A 105 8.70 -19.40 -23.63
CA PRO A 105 7.67 -20.27 -24.18
C PRO A 105 6.30 -20.15 -23.52
N LYS A 106 6.24 -19.72 -22.23
CA LYS A 106 4.95 -19.47 -21.55
C LYS A 106 4.23 -18.25 -22.13
N LEU A 107 4.99 -17.21 -22.50
CA LEU A 107 4.43 -16.05 -23.20
C LEU A 107 3.98 -16.44 -24.61
N LEU A 108 4.80 -17.22 -25.35
CA LEU A 108 4.43 -17.72 -26.65
C LEU A 108 3.08 -18.47 -26.59
N GLY A 109 2.91 -19.37 -25.63
CA GLY A 109 1.62 -20.06 -25.42
C GLY A 109 0.44 -19.11 -25.18
N MET A 110 0.64 -18.03 -24.45
CA MET A 110 -0.40 -17.00 -24.24
C MET A 110 -0.74 -16.25 -25.55
N LEU A 111 0.26 -15.92 -26.36
CA LEU A 111 0.04 -15.23 -27.64
C LEU A 111 -0.58 -16.14 -28.69
N MET A 112 -0.24 -17.44 -28.73
CA MET A 112 -0.85 -18.40 -29.62
C MET A 112 -2.35 -18.59 -29.40
N ILE A 113 -2.84 -18.38 -28.16
CA ILE A 113 -4.30 -18.38 -27.91
C ILE A 113 -4.98 -17.20 -28.64
N LEU A 114 -4.28 -16.07 -28.81
CA LEU A 114 -4.81 -14.90 -29.51
C LEU A 114 -4.79 -15.07 -31.05
N SER A 115 -4.01 -16.00 -31.57
CA SER A 115 -3.99 -16.30 -33.02
C SER A 115 -5.31 -16.88 -33.49
N ILE A 116 -6.05 -17.62 -32.66
CA ILE A 116 -7.36 -18.18 -33.03
C ILE A 116 -8.37 -17.07 -33.39
N PRO A 117 -8.69 -16.09 -32.51
CA PRO A 117 -9.59 -15.01 -32.90
C PRO A 117 -9.04 -14.15 -34.05
N CYS A 118 -7.70 -14.05 -34.20
CA CYS A 118 -7.08 -13.37 -35.32
C CYS A 118 -7.41 -14.09 -36.66
N SER A 119 -7.21 -15.39 -36.72
CA SER A 119 -7.53 -16.21 -37.93
C SER A 119 -9.02 -16.17 -38.26
N VAL A 120 -9.89 -16.25 -37.25
CA VAL A 120 -11.34 -16.11 -37.44
C VAL A 120 -11.67 -14.72 -37.98
N LEU A 121 -11.07 -13.66 -37.44
CA LEU A 121 -11.26 -12.29 -37.94
C LEU A 121 -10.79 -12.17 -39.40
N SER A 122 -9.61 -12.71 -39.76
CA SER A 122 -9.09 -12.74 -41.12
C SER A 122 -10.06 -13.45 -42.05
N TYR A 123 -10.58 -14.64 -41.70
CA TYR A 123 -11.56 -15.36 -42.46
C TYR A 123 -12.83 -14.53 -42.76
N PHE A 124 -13.32 -13.77 -41.81
CA PHE A 124 -14.42 -12.83 -42.02
C PHE A 124 -14.02 -11.63 -42.90
N LEU A 125 -12.81 -11.09 -42.73
CA LEU A 125 -12.36 -9.92 -43.49
C LEU A 125 -12.13 -10.21 -44.98
N PHE A 126 -11.79 -11.45 -45.32
CA PHE A 126 -11.54 -11.91 -46.69
C PHE A 126 -12.75 -12.68 -47.31
N ASP A 127 -13.96 -12.25 -46.98
CA ASP A 127 -15.21 -12.73 -47.59
C ASP A 127 -15.43 -14.23 -47.45
N PHE A 128 -15.07 -14.85 -46.34
CA PHE A 128 -15.14 -16.29 -46.06
C PHE A 128 -14.27 -17.14 -47.02
N LYS A 129 -13.23 -16.53 -47.56
CA LYS A 129 -12.23 -17.18 -48.40
C LYS A 129 -10.91 -17.29 -47.67
N ILE A 130 -9.98 -18.01 -48.28
CA ILE A 130 -8.58 -18.01 -47.84
C ILE A 130 -8.04 -16.60 -48.02
N ALA A 131 -7.45 -16.04 -46.97
CA ALA A 131 -6.88 -14.69 -46.99
C ALA A 131 -5.71 -14.64 -48.00
N GLU A 132 -5.70 -13.58 -48.83
CA GLU A 132 -4.60 -13.34 -49.78
C GLU A 132 -3.43 -12.67 -49.01
N ASN A 133 -2.58 -13.53 -48.44
CA ASN A 133 -1.41 -13.12 -47.66
C ASN A 133 -0.33 -14.22 -47.70
N VAL A 134 0.68 -14.10 -46.83
CA VAL A 134 1.81 -15.06 -46.74
C VAL A 134 1.36 -16.50 -46.47
N VAL A 135 0.20 -16.73 -45.87
CA VAL A 135 -0.33 -18.06 -45.53
C VAL A 135 -1.13 -18.69 -46.67
N THR A 136 -1.47 -17.95 -47.73
CA THR A 136 -2.30 -18.42 -48.86
C THR A 136 -1.85 -19.79 -49.42
N PRO A 137 -0.56 -20.03 -49.72
CA PRO A 137 -0.14 -21.33 -50.29
C PRO A 137 -0.41 -22.50 -49.35
N ILE A 138 -0.18 -22.31 -48.04
CA ILE A 138 -0.39 -23.36 -47.04
C ILE A 138 -1.88 -23.62 -46.85
N ALA A 139 -2.69 -22.57 -46.73
CA ALA A 139 -4.13 -22.67 -46.53
C ALA A 139 -4.81 -23.32 -47.73
N THR A 140 -4.37 -22.99 -48.96
CA THR A 140 -4.87 -23.60 -50.20
C THR A 140 -4.55 -25.10 -50.26
N ALA A 141 -3.30 -25.47 -49.99
CA ALA A 141 -2.90 -26.88 -49.96
C ALA A 141 -3.68 -27.71 -48.92
N LEU A 142 -3.95 -27.13 -47.75
CA LEU A 142 -4.77 -27.75 -46.70
C LEU A 142 -6.23 -27.89 -47.14
N HIS A 143 -6.77 -26.89 -47.83
CA HIS A 143 -8.14 -26.93 -48.34
C HIS A 143 -8.29 -27.99 -49.47
N GLU A 144 -7.35 -28.03 -50.37
CA GLU A 144 -7.29 -29.04 -51.44
C GLU A 144 -7.16 -30.47 -50.88
N SER A 145 -6.60 -30.65 -49.69
CA SER A 145 -6.57 -31.94 -49.00
C SER A 145 -7.92 -32.35 -48.38
N GLY A 146 -8.97 -31.52 -48.52
CA GLY A 146 -10.33 -31.79 -48.05
C GLY A 146 -10.73 -31.14 -46.75
N LEU A 147 -9.90 -30.25 -46.18
CA LEU A 147 -10.26 -29.52 -44.95
C LEU A 147 -11.21 -28.33 -45.24
N PRO A 148 -12.15 -28.00 -44.35
CA PRO A 148 -12.96 -26.79 -44.46
C PRO A 148 -12.09 -25.52 -44.52
N VAL A 149 -12.49 -24.53 -45.32
CA VAL A 149 -11.74 -23.27 -45.56
C VAL A 149 -11.32 -22.60 -44.23
N LEU A 150 -12.23 -22.46 -43.28
CA LEU A 150 -11.92 -21.87 -41.98
C LEU A 150 -10.84 -22.63 -41.21
N LEU A 151 -10.91 -23.96 -41.20
CA LEU A 151 -9.92 -24.79 -40.51
C LEU A 151 -8.56 -24.75 -41.22
N SER A 152 -8.56 -24.74 -42.57
CA SER A 152 -7.36 -24.55 -43.37
C SER A 152 -6.68 -23.21 -43.09
N GLN A 153 -7.45 -22.14 -43.00
CA GLN A 153 -6.94 -20.81 -42.62
C GLN A 153 -6.34 -20.81 -41.21
N ILE A 154 -7.05 -21.32 -40.19
CA ILE A 154 -6.56 -21.38 -38.81
C ILE A 154 -5.25 -22.17 -38.72
N LEU A 155 -5.16 -23.33 -39.34
CA LEU A 155 -3.96 -24.16 -39.30
C LEU A 155 -2.79 -23.52 -40.06
N ALA A 156 -3.04 -22.86 -41.18
CA ALA A 156 -2.02 -22.14 -41.94
C ALA A 156 -1.49 -20.92 -41.15
N ASP A 157 -2.39 -20.16 -40.51
CA ASP A 157 -2.00 -19.05 -39.66
C ASP A 157 -1.13 -19.51 -38.48
N PHE A 158 -1.45 -20.64 -37.84
CA PHE A 158 -0.60 -21.20 -36.78
C PHE A 158 0.81 -21.55 -37.28
N CYS A 159 0.95 -22.04 -38.51
CA CYS A 159 2.26 -22.35 -39.10
C CYS A 159 3.16 -21.12 -39.29
N THR A 160 2.58 -19.94 -39.50
CA THR A 160 3.31 -18.68 -39.70
C THR A 160 3.42 -17.87 -38.40
N GLU A 161 2.39 -17.88 -37.54
CA GLU A 161 2.35 -17.16 -36.28
C GLU A 161 3.36 -17.72 -35.25
N ILE A 162 3.61 -19.04 -35.22
CA ILE A 162 4.60 -19.63 -34.30
C ILE A 162 6.00 -19.07 -34.55
N PRO A 163 6.57 -19.08 -35.77
CA PRO A 163 7.85 -18.43 -36.05
C PRO A 163 7.81 -16.92 -35.80
N ASP A 164 6.76 -16.22 -36.26
CA ASP A 164 6.63 -14.77 -36.11
C ASP A 164 6.65 -14.36 -34.62
N LYS A 165 5.79 -14.95 -33.81
CA LYS A 165 5.72 -14.61 -32.39
C LYS A 165 6.97 -15.06 -31.62
N SER A 166 7.60 -16.18 -32.02
CA SER A 166 8.87 -16.61 -31.40
C SER A 166 9.99 -15.60 -31.64
N ILE A 167 10.15 -15.14 -32.90
CA ILE A 167 11.16 -14.15 -33.27
C ILE A 167 10.82 -12.80 -32.64
N THR A 168 9.57 -12.36 -32.69
CA THR A 168 9.08 -11.14 -32.06
C THR A 168 9.40 -11.09 -30.55
N ILE A 169 9.11 -12.17 -29.81
CA ILE A 169 9.40 -12.29 -28.39
C ILE A 169 10.91 -12.27 -28.13
N LEU A 170 11.71 -12.95 -28.97
CA LEU A 170 13.15 -13.00 -28.82
C LEU A 170 13.79 -11.62 -29.07
N ILE A 171 13.39 -10.90 -30.14
CA ILE A 171 13.83 -9.54 -30.40
C ILE A 171 13.46 -8.62 -29.24
N ALA A 172 12.21 -8.68 -28.78
CA ALA A 172 11.75 -7.90 -27.63
C ALA A 172 12.58 -8.21 -26.36
N TYR A 173 12.85 -9.48 -26.09
CA TYR A 173 13.71 -9.90 -24.98
C TYR A 173 15.11 -9.29 -25.06
N VAL A 174 15.75 -9.35 -26.23
CA VAL A 174 17.07 -8.76 -26.46
C VAL A 174 17.03 -7.24 -26.25
N LEU A 175 16.08 -6.54 -26.85
CA LEU A 175 15.95 -5.09 -26.72
C LEU A 175 15.75 -4.65 -25.25
N ILE A 176 14.95 -5.39 -24.48
CA ILE A 176 14.73 -5.11 -23.05
C ILE A 176 16.02 -5.29 -22.25
N HIS A 177 16.82 -6.33 -22.53
CA HIS A 177 18.07 -6.60 -21.81
C HIS A 177 19.23 -5.70 -22.24
N LEU A 178 19.22 -5.19 -23.47
CA LEU A 178 20.16 -4.17 -23.96
C LEU A 178 19.80 -2.77 -23.46
N ALA A 179 18.57 -2.53 -23.05
CA ALA A 179 18.13 -1.24 -22.54
C ALA A 179 18.95 -0.83 -21.30
N PRO A 180 19.48 0.40 -21.24
CA PRO A 180 20.25 0.86 -20.10
C PRO A 180 19.47 0.76 -18.79
N ARG A 181 20.10 0.29 -17.72
CA ARG A 181 19.43 0.10 -16.42
C ARG A 181 18.78 1.37 -15.89
N TRP A 182 19.37 2.56 -16.15
CA TRP A 182 18.79 3.83 -15.77
C TRP A 182 17.47 4.12 -16.49
N PHE A 183 17.37 3.69 -17.77
CA PHE A 183 16.14 3.83 -18.57
C PHE A 183 15.03 2.94 -18.00
N VAL A 184 15.32 1.67 -17.75
CA VAL A 184 14.33 0.73 -17.17
C VAL A 184 13.88 1.20 -15.79
N LYS A 185 14.82 1.61 -14.91
CA LYS A 185 14.51 2.13 -13.57
C LYS A 185 13.63 3.39 -13.60
N ALA A 186 13.79 4.27 -14.59
CA ALA A 186 12.93 5.45 -14.73
C ALA A 186 11.45 5.10 -14.89
N TYR A 187 11.16 3.90 -15.41
CA TYR A 187 9.79 3.40 -15.62
C TYR A 187 9.32 2.43 -14.52
N ASP A 188 10.17 1.94 -13.64
CA ASP A 188 9.78 1.04 -12.55
C ASP A 188 8.75 1.69 -11.62
N SER A 189 8.94 2.98 -11.30
CA SER A 189 7.97 3.77 -10.53
C SER A 189 6.65 4.04 -11.28
N ILE A 190 6.68 3.94 -12.61
CA ILE A 190 5.52 4.19 -13.48
C ILE A 190 4.74 2.91 -13.70
N SER A 191 5.43 1.77 -13.81
CA SER A 191 4.81 0.47 -14.10
C SER A 191 4.10 -0.15 -12.90
N GLY A 192 4.26 0.40 -11.69
CA GLY A 192 3.67 -0.13 -10.46
C GLY A 192 4.25 -1.49 -10.04
N ARG A 193 5.44 -1.89 -10.57
CA ARG A 193 6.03 -3.21 -10.30
C ARG A 193 6.51 -3.39 -8.86
N LEU A 194 6.85 -2.31 -8.17
CA LEU A 194 7.49 -2.40 -6.86
C LEU A 194 6.52 -2.66 -5.69
N HIS A 195 5.20 -2.43 -5.84
CA HIS A 195 4.30 -2.36 -4.69
C HIS A 195 3.01 -3.20 -4.78
N GLU A 196 2.71 -3.84 -5.91
CA GLU A 196 1.45 -4.60 -6.06
C GLU A 196 1.45 -6.00 -5.40
N ASP A 197 2.63 -6.58 -5.10
CA ASP A 197 2.73 -7.96 -4.60
C ASP A 197 2.36 -8.11 -3.10
N ASN A 198 2.34 -7.04 -2.31
CA ASN A 198 2.09 -7.09 -0.86
C ASN A 198 0.65 -6.74 -0.45
N TYR A 199 -0.19 -6.23 -1.35
CA TYR A 199 -1.57 -5.87 -1.00
C TYR A 199 -2.55 -7.03 -1.22
N ARG A 200 -2.40 -8.10 -0.46
CA ARG A 200 -3.53 -8.97 -0.12
C ARG A 200 -4.33 -8.25 0.95
N THR A 201 -5.36 -7.50 0.53
CA THR A 201 -6.38 -7.01 1.46
C THR A 201 -6.89 -8.19 2.29
N LYS A 202 -6.75 -8.11 3.62
CA LYS A 202 -7.25 -9.11 4.59
C LYS A 202 -8.76 -9.31 4.51
N SER A 203 -9.47 -8.49 3.77
CA SER A 203 -10.90 -8.60 3.47
C SER A 203 -11.06 -8.89 1.99
N GLY A 204 -11.88 -9.86 1.60
CA GLY A 204 -12.18 -10.24 0.22
C GLY A 204 -12.85 -9.14 -0.64
N ILE A 205 -12.59 -7.87 -0.34
CA ILE A 205 -13.06 -6.69 -1.07
C ILE A 205 -12.13 -6.53 -2.27
N ARG A 206 -12.68 -6.62 -3.48
CA ARG A 206 -11.96 -6.32 -4.72
C ARG A 206 -11.44 -4.87 -4.65
N SER A 207 -10.18 -4.67 -5.01
CA SER A 207 -9.60 -3.32 -5.04
C SER A 207 -10.46 -2.38 -5.91
N LEU A 208 -10.59 -1.11 -5.52
CA LEU A 208 -11.30 -0.08 -6.29
C LEU A 208 -10.86 -0.06 -7.76
N LYS A 209 -9.55 -0.25 -7.99
CA LYS A 209 -8.95 -0.40 -9.31
C LYS A 209 -9.61 -1.51 -10.14
N ALA A 210 -9.78 -2.71 -9.56
CA ALA A 210 -10.40 -3.84 -10.27
C ALA A 210 -11.88 -3.59 -10.60
N GLN A 211 -12.61 -2.92 -9.70
CA GLN A 211 -14.03 -2.58 -9.91
C GLN A 211 -14.18 -1.54 -11.03
N VAL A 212 -13.39 -0.46 -11.00
CA VAL A 212 -13.42 0.60 -12.03
C VAL A 212 -12.98 0.02 -13.39
N THR A 213 -11.92 -0.78 -13.42
CA THR A 213 -11.46 -1.43 -14.67
C THR A 213 -12.54 -2.34 -15.26
N ALA A 214 -13.18 -3.17 -14.43
CA ALA A 214 -14.25 -4.05 -14.88
C ALA A 214 -15.46 -3.26 -15.40
N LEU A 215 -15.87 -2.19 -14.71
CA LEU A 215 -16.97 -1.34 -15.14
C LEU A 215 -16.68 -0.68 -16.49
N LEU A 216 -15.50 -0.07 -16.65
CA LEU A 216 -15.10 0.56 -17.90
C LEU A 216 -15.04 -0.46 -19.06
N PHE A 217 -14.52 -1.67 -18.80
CA PHE A 217 -14.47 -2.72 -19.82
C PHE A 217 -15.87 -3.17 -20.25
N VAL A 218 -16.76 -3.46 -19.29
CA VAL A 218 -18.13 -3.90 -19.57
C VAL A 218 -18.92 -2.83 -20.31
N SER A 219 -18.81 -1.56 -19.88
CA SER A 219 -19.50 -0.45 -20.56
C SER A 219 -18.98 -0.23 -21.99
N SER A 220 -17.68 -0.34 -22.21
CA SER A 220 -17.09 -0.22 -23.56
C SER A 220 -17.51 -1.37 -24.47
N PHE A 221 -17.54 -2.59 -23.95
CA PHE A 221 -18.03 -3.76 -24.71
C PHE A 221 -19.51 -3.59 -25.06
N ALA A 222 -20.35 -3.21 -24.11
CA ALA A 222 -21.76 -2.97 -24.34
C ALA A 222 -22.00 -1.87 -25.41
N LEU A 223 -21.23 -0.78 -25.35
CA LEU A 223 -21.29 0.29 -26.33
C LEU A 223 -20.91 -0.20 -27.74
N ALA A 224 -19.85 -1.00 -27.85
CA ALA A 224 -19.45 -1.58 -29.15
C ALA A 224 -20.54 -2.50 -29.73
N VAL A 225 -21.15 -3.33 -28.89
CA VAL A 225 -22.26 -4.22 -29.28
C VAL A 225 -23.47 -3.40 -29.75
N VAL A 226 -23.89 -2.39 -29.00
CA VAL A 226 -25.03 -1.54 -29.37
C VAL A 226 -24.76 -0.78 -30.69
N ALA A 227 -23.58 -0.18 -30.83
CA ALA A 227 -23.21 0.52 -32.06
C ALA A 227 -23.19 -0.43 -33.27
N THR A 228 -22.70 -1.65 -33.10
CA THR A 228 -22.69 -2.67 -34.14
C THR A 228 -24.11 -3.12 -34.49
N ALA A 229 -25.00 -3.28 -33.52
CA ALA A 229 -26.42 -3.62 -33.76
C ALA A 229 -27.15 -2.53 -34.56
N VAL A 230 -26.88 -1.25 -34.22
CA VAL A 230 -27.42 -0.12 -34.98
C VAL A 230 -26.86 -0.13 -36.41
N ALA A 231 -25.55 -0.31 -36.57
CA ALA A 231 -24.89 -0.40 -37.86
C ALA A 231 -25.46 -1.57 -38.71
N TYR A 232 -25.68 -2.73 -38.08
CA TYR A 232 -26.31 -3.88 -38.75
C TYR A 232 -27.68 -3.52 -39.33
N LYS A 233 -28.56 -2.96 -38.53
CA LYS A 233 -29.91 -2.57 -38.95
C LYS A 233 -29.84 -1.56 -40.10
N THR A 234 -29.10 -0.47 -39.92
CA THR A 234 -29.01 0.64 -40.87
C THR A 234 -28.41 0.17 -42.22
N TYR A 235 -27.29 -0.57 -42.14
CA TYR A 235 -26.62 -1.05 -43.33
C TYR A 235 -27.42 -2.14 -44.06
N SER A 236 -28.10 -3.05 -43.32
CA SER A 236 -28.97 -4.08 -43.89
C SER A 236 -30.15 -3.45 -44.67
N GLU A 237 -30.78 -2.44 -44.10
CA GLU A 237 -31.86 -1.72 -44.79
C GLU A 237 -31.37 -0.96 -46.02
N ALA A 238 -30.20 -0.33 -45.95
CA ALA A 238 -29.59 0.40 -47.06
C ALA A 238 -29.18 -0.54 -48.20
N GLU A 239 -28.52 -1.66 -47.89
CA GLU A 239 -28.05 -2.66 -48.87
C GLU A 239 -29.22 -3.34 -49.59
N LEU A 240 -30.27 -3.67 -48.81
CA LEU A 240 -31.51 -4.23 -49.37
C LEU A 240 -32.16 -3.24 -50.36
N ARG A 241 -32.27 -1.96 -49.95
CA ARG A 241 -32.84 -0.90 -50.74
C ARG A 241 -32.04 -0.66 -52.04
N GLU A 242 -30.70 -0.59 -51.91
CA GLU A 242 -29.82 -0.41 -53.09
C GLU A 242 -29.98 -1.55 -54.09
N THR A 243 -29.97 -2.80 -53.58
CA THR A 243 -30.11 -4.00 -54.43
C THR A 243 -31.50 -4.05 -55.09
N THR A 244 -32.55 -3.61 -54.38
CA THR A 244 -33.91 -3.51 -54.95
C THR A 244 -33.98 -2.48 -56.07
N LEU A 245 -33.44 -1.27 -55.84
CA LEU A 245 -33.36 -0.22 -56.86
C LEU A 245 -32.54 -0.63 -58.08
N LEU A 246 -31.44 -1.34 -57.86
CA LEU A 246 -30.63 -1.93 -58.92
C LEU A 246 -31.47 -2.92 -59.75
N ALA A 247 -32.17 -3.86 -59.09
CA ALA A 247 -33.03 -4.84 -59.75
C ALA A 247 -34.17 -4.16 -60.55
N GLU A 248 -34.80 -3.14 -59.98
CA GLU A 248 -35.79 -2.32 -60.71
C GLU A 248 -35.21 -1.65 -61.97
N SER A 249 -34.02 -1.06 -61.88
CA SER A 249 -33.36 -0.41 -62.97
C SER A 249 -33.01 -1.39 -64.12
N VAL A 250 -32.45 -2.57 -63.73
CA VAL A 250 -32.14 -3.63 -64.66
C VAL A 250 -33.40 -4.18 -65.34
N ASN A 251 -34.48 -4.40 -64.56
CA ASN A 251 -35.74 -4.87 -65.10
C ASN A 251 -36.35 -3.87 -66.13
N ARG A 252 -36.24 -2.53 -65.89
CA ARG A 252 -36.65 -1.52 -66.85
C ARG A 252 -35.85 -1.58 -68.13
N LEU A 253 -34.53 -1.69 -68.04
CA LEU A 253 -33.64 -1.81 -69.21
C LEU A 253 -33.99 -3.03 -70.05
N VAL A 254 -34.28 -4.15 -69.41
CA VAL A 254 -34.68 -5.38 -70.11
C VAL A 254 -36.08 -5.26 -70.69
N SER A 255 -37.05 -4.65 -69.98
CA SER A 255 -38.40 -4.41 -70.49
C SER A 255 -38.38 -3.52 -71.74
N ASP A 256 -37.53 -2.47 -71.74
CA ASP A 256 -37.35 -1.60 -72.91
C ASP A 256 -36.67 -2.32 -74.06
N ALA A 257 -35.72 -3.20 -73.78
CA ALA A 257 -35.04 -4.02 -74.78
C ALA A 257 -35.98 -5.06 -75.45
N ILE A 258 -36.96 -5.61 -74.74
CA ILE A 258 -37.95 -6.54 -75.26
C ILE A 258 -38.77 -5.91 -76.37
N GLN A 259 -38.98 -4.63 -76.36
CA GLN A 259 -39.73 -3.94 -77.43
C GLN A 259 -38.96 -3.82 -78.76
N ASN A 260 -37.62 -3.80 -78.71
CA ASN A 260 -36.77 -3.41 -79.84
C ASN A 260 -35.79 -4.46 -80.35
N ALA A 261 -35.68 -5.65 -79.66
CA ALA A 261 -34.69 -6.66 -79.96
C ALA A 261 -35.33 -8.04 -80.36
N ASP A 262 -34.63 -8.81 -81.18
CA ASP A 262 -34.97 -10.24 -81.43
C ASP A 262 -34.54 -11.10 -80.21
N SER A 263 -35.04 -12.33 -80.13
CA SER A 263 -34.84 -13.25 -79.02
C SER A 263 -33.36 -13.61 -78.74
N ALA A 264 -32.49 -13.64 -79.75
CA ALA A 264 -31.09 -13.93 -79.57
C ALA A 264 -30.30 -12.75 -78.98
N THR A 265 -30.52 -11.58 -79.50
CA THR A 265 -29.94 -10.31 -79.01
C THR A 265 -30.37 -9.97 -77.57
N LEU A 266 -31.62 -10.25 -77.23
CA LEU A 266 -32.14 -10.09 -75.88
C LEU A 266 -31.46 -11.03 -74.86
N HIS A 267 -31.15 -12.29 -75.26
CA HIS A 267 -30.48 -13.27 -74.45
C HIS A 267 -29.04 -12.86 -74.14
N GLU A 268 -28.31 -12.37 -75.11
CA GLU A 268 -26.95 -11.87 -75.00
C GLU A 268 -26.92 -10.61 -74.10
N TYR A 269 -27.87 -9.72 -74.31
CA TYR A 269 -28.02 -8.50 -73.46
C TYR A 269 -28.31 -8.79 -71.98
N ILE A 270 -29.22 -9.79 -71.72
CA ILE A 270 -29.49 -10.25 -70.35
C ILE A 270 -28.25 -10.89 -69.72
N HIS A 271 -27.46 -11.63 -70.48
CA HIS A 271 -26.22 -12.24 -70.02
C HIS A 271 -25.16 -11.22 -69.71
N ASP A 272 -24.99 -10.14 -70.50
CA ASP A 272 -24.07 -9.02 -70.25
C ASP A 272 -24.48 -8.22 -69.02
N LEU A 273 -25.76 -7.91 -68.91
CA LEU A 273 -26.29 -7.23 -67.71
C LEU A 273 -26.07 -8.02 -66.42
N LYS A 274 -26.27 -9.36 -66.48
CA LYS A 274 -25.99 -10.22 -65.34
C LYS A 274 -24.50 -10.25 -64.97
N GLY A 275 -23.63 -10.25 -65.97
CA GLY A 275 -22.18 -10.14 -65.76
C GLY A 275 -21.76 -8.84 -65.10
N LYS A 276 -22.39 -7.72 -65.46
CA LYS A 276 -22.16 -6.41 -64.87
C LYS A 276 -22.73 -6.24 -63.44
N HIS A 277 -23.75 -7.06 -63.11
CA HIS A 277 -24.46 -6.99 -61.82
C HIS A 277 -24.48 -8.37 -61.12
N PRO A 278 -23.38 -8.84 -60.55
CA PRO A 278 -23.24 -10.20 -60.01
C PRO A 278 -24.16 -10.50 -58.82
N ARG A 279 -24.75 -9.46 -58.19
CA ARG A 279 -25.75 -9.63 -57.12
C ARG A 279 -27.10 -10.17 -57.64
N ILE A 280 -27.40 -10.02 -58.92
CA ILE A 280 -28.61 -10.52 -59.56
C ILE A 280 -28.39 -11.92 -60.04
N LEU A 281 -29.14 -12.88 -59.47
CA LEU A 281 -29.01 -14.31 -59.79
C LEU A 281 -29.64 -14.66 -61.12
N THR A 282 -30.85 -14.16 -61.37
CA THR A 282 -31.58 -14.42 -62.61
C THR A 282 -32.43 -13.23 -62.99
N ILE A 283 -32.57 -13.00 -64.29
CA ILE A 283 -33.49 -12.03 -64.90
C ILE A 283 -34.40 -12.84 -65.80
N THR A 284 -35.73 -12.83 -65.56
CA THR A 284 -36.71 -13.62 -66.33
C THR A 284 -37.77 -12.67 -66.88
N PRO A 285 -37.89 -12.61 -68.25
CA PRO A 285 -39.02 -11.92 -68.85
C PRO A 285 -40.29 -12.77 -68.67
N GLY A 286 -41.37 -12.12 -68.26
CA GLY A 286 -42.70 -12.68 -68.18
C GLY A 286 -42.93 -13.81 -67.22
N MET A 287 -43.05 -13.55 -65.95
CA MET A 287 -43.90 -14.27 -64.97
C MET A 287 -43.67 -13.95 -63.53
N HIS A 288 -44.69 -14.12 -62.71
CA HIS A 288 -44.65 -14.11 -61.22
C HIS A 288 -44.16 -15.48 -60.74
N GLU A 289 -43.03 -15.53 -60.06
CA GLU A 289 -42.62 -16.65 -59.22
C GLU A 289 -42.65 -16.27 -57.74
N THR A 290 -43.11 -17.17 -56.90
CA THR A 290 -43.07 -17.01 -55.44
C THR A 290 -41.66 -17.29 -54.91
N GLY A 291 -41.11 -16.33 -54.12
CA GLY A 291 -39.76 -16.43 -53.54
C GLY A 291 -39.63 -17.58 -52.54
N LYS A 292 -38.46 -18.24 -52.56
CA LYS A 292 -37.98 -19.12 -51.46
C LYS A 292 -37.28 -18.28 -50.42
N TRP A 293 -37.15 -18.80 -49.19
CA TRP A 293 -36.65 -18.10 -47.99
C TRP A 293 -35.34 -17.27 -48.14
N ASP A 294 -34.52 -17.52 -49.15
CA ASP A 294 -33.23 -16.85 -49.37
C ASP A 294 -33.18 -16.05 -50.69
N ILE A 295 -34.29 -15.86 -51.37
CA ILE A 295 -34.34 -15.18 -52.67
C ILE A 295 -35.44 -14.11 -52.62
N SER A 296 -35.08 -12.88 -52.88
CA SER A 296 -36.03 -11.80 -53.10
C SER A 296 -36.28 -11.61 -54.60
N ILE A 297 -37.52 -11.29 -54.95
CA ILE A 297 -37.94 -11.08 -56.33
C ILE A 297 -38.48 -9.67 -56.46
N VAL A 298 -37.98 -8.95 -57.44
CA VAL A 298 -38.47 -7.62 -57.84
C VAL A 298 -38.98 -7.73 -59.26
N CYS A 299 -40.25 -7.34 -59.47
CA CYS A 299 -40.91 -7.33 -60.76
C CYS A 299 -41.36 -5.95 -61.19
N THR A 300 -41.29 -5.66 -62.47
CA THR A 300 -41.89 -4.43 -63.07
C THR A 300 -43.26 -4.77 -63.66
N GLU A 301 -44.24 -3.83 -63.54
CA GLU A 301 -45.64 -4.06 -63.92
C GLU A 301 -46.00 -3.66 -65.36
N ALA A 302 -45.16 -2.95 -66.10
CA ALA A 302 -45.55 -2.34 -67.37
C ALA A 302 -44.84 -2.90 -68.58
N PRO A 303 -45.29 -2.65 -69.75
CA PRO A 303 -46.12 -3.52 -70.63
C PRO A 303 -45.49 -4.89 -70.90
N ASN A 304 -44.20 -5.05 -70.51
CA ASN A 304 -43.47 -6.32 -70.55
C ASN A 304 -42.93 -6.65 -69.17
N PRO A 305 -43.60 -7.49 -68.37
CA PRO A 305 -43.18 -7.77 -67.02
C PRO A 305 -41.82 -8.52 -66.99
N VAL A 306 -40.88 -7.98 -66.21
CA VAL A 306 -39.56 -8.59 -66.01
C VAL A 306 -39.34 -8.76 -64.50
N CYS A 307 -38.88 -9.93 -64.11
CA CYS A 307 -38.58 -10.21 -62.71
C CYS A 307 -37.10 -10.54 -62.51
N SER A 308 -36.46 -9.85 -61.63
CA SER A 308 -35.10 -10.14 -61.16
C SER A 308 -35.10 -10.83 -59.81
N LYS A 309 -34.31 -11.89 -59.66
CA LYS A 309 -34.05 -12.59 -58.40
C LYS A 309 -32.69 -12.22 -57.87
N PHE A 310 -32.59 -11.94 -56.61
CA PHE A 310 -31.31 -11.71 -55.95
C PHE A 310 -31.23 -12.45 -54.58
N SER A 311 -30.00 -12.80 -54.17
CA SER A 311 -29.74 -13.57 -52.97
C SER A 311 -29.77 -12.70 -51.71
N LEU A 312 -30.69 -12.97 -50.80
CA LEU A 312 -30.69 -12.39 -49.46
C LEU A 312 -29.51 -12.90 -48.61
N ALA A 313 -29.01 -14.11 -48.91
CA ALA A 313 -27.83 -14.64 -48.22
C ALA A 313 -26.57 -13.81 -48.55
N ALA A 314 -26.38 -13.38 -49.82
CA ALA A 314 -25.26 -12.51 -50.20
C ALA A 314 -25.33 -11.15 -49.50
N ILE A 315 -26.54 -10.56 -49.36
CA ILE A 315 -26.74 -9.31 -48.63
C ILE A 315 -26.39 -9.50 -47.14
N ARG A 316 -26.87 -10.59 -46.52
CA ARG A 316 -26.55 -10.89 -45.12
C ARG A 316 -25.05 -11.05 -44.89
N ILE A 317 -24.33 -11.71 -45.78
CA ILE A 317 -22.87 -11.84 -45.71
C ILE A 317 -22.21 -10.47 -45.79
N SER A 318 -22.56 -9.59 -46.74
CA SER A 318 -22.02 -8.24 -46.88
C SER A 318 -22.24 -7.41 -45.57
N VAL A 319 -23.45 -7.51 -45.02
CA VAL A 319 -23.81 -6.82 -43.77
C VAL A 319 -22.98 -7.35 -42.57
N VAL A 320 -22.81 -8.67 -42.44
CA VAL A 320 -22.01 -9.27 -41.35
C VAL A 320 -20.55 -8.84 -41.48
N LEU A 321 -19.96 -8.84 -42.67
CA LEU A 321 -18.60 -8.38 -42.91
C LEU A 321 -18.42 -6.91 -42.49
N PHE A 322 -19.33 -6.07 -42.95
CA PHE A 322 -19.32 -4.65 -42.56
C PHE A 322 -19.40 -4.45 -41.04
N CYS A 323 -20.33 -5.18 -40.40
CA CYS A 323 -20.49 -5.11 -38.94
C CYS A 323 -19.27 -5.63 -38.19
N THR A 324 -18.61 -6.67 -38.68
CA THR A 324 -17.36 -7.21 -38.11
C THR A 324 -16.24 -6.19 -38.19
N LYS A 325 -16.10 -5.49 -39.32
CA LYS A 325 -15.13 -4.40 -39.50
C LYS A 325 -15.38 -3.26 -38.50
N ILE A 326 -16.62 -2.79 -38.39
CA ILE A 326 -17.00 -1.74 -37.44
C ILE A 326 -16.76 -2.18 -36.02
N PHE A 327 -17.21 -3.37 -35.62
CA PHE A 327 -17.04 -3.88 -34.26
C PHE A 327 -15.57 -3.97 -33.88
N SER A 328 -14.72 -4.55 -34.72
CA SER A 328 -13.30 -4.70 -34.42
C SER A 328 -12.59 -3.36 -34.26
N THR A 329 -12.83 -2.41 -35.16
CA THR A 329 -12.23 -1.07 -35.10
C THR A 329 -12.72 -0.29 -33.89
N LEU A 330 -14.04 -0.25 -33.68
CA LEU A 330 -14.65 0.49 -32.58
C LEU A 330 -14.26 -0.09 -31.21
N PHE A 331 -14.27 -1.42 -31.08
CA PHE A 331 -13.89 -2.08 -29.83
C PHE A 331 -12.41 -1.86 -29.51
N GLY A 332 -11.52 -1.92 -30.52
CA GLY A 332 -10.10 -1.60 -30.37
C GLY A 332 -9.89 -0.15 -29.86
N LEU A 333 -10.60 0.81 -30.45
CA LEU A 333 -10.56 2.21 -30.03
C LEU A 333 -11.04 2.38 -28.58
N LEU A 334 -12.17 1.76 -28.23
CA LEU A 334 -12.72 1.84 -26.88
C LEU A 334 -11.77 1.21 -25.85
N LEU A 335 -11.12 0.08 -26.19
CA LEU A 335 -10.10 -0.51 -25.33
C LEU A 335 -8.91 0.42 -25.12
N ALA A 336 -8.41 1.10 -26.17
CA ALA A 336 -7.33 2.06 -26.04
C ALA A 336 -7.71 3.23 -25.11
N ILE A 337 -8.95 3.73 -25.22
CA ILE A 337 -9.49 4.77 -24.31
C ILE A 337 -9.56 4.26 -22.87
N VAL A 338 -10.05 3.04 -22.64
CA VAL A 338 -10.11 2.42 -21.30
C VAL A 338 -8.73 2.29 -20.70
N PHE A 339 -7.74 1.79 -21.44
CA PHE A 339 -6.38 1.66 -20.92
C PHE A 339 -5.72 3.01 -20.64
N THR A 340 -6.04 4.04 -21.43
CA THR A 340 -5.60 5.40 -21.18
C THR A 340 -6.24 5.96 -19.89
N ALA A 341 -7.54 5.76 -19.71
CA ALA A 341 -8.24 6.17 -18.49
C ALA A 341 -7.69 5.45 -17.23
N ILE A 342 -7.42 4.14 -17.34
CA ILE A 342 -6.80 3.35 -16.25
C ILE A 342 -5.40 3.89 -15.92
N LEU A 343 -4.61 4.23 -16.94
CA LEU A 343 -3.28 4.81 -16.74
C LEU A 343 -3.34 6.12 -15.95
N ILE A 344 -4.26 7.01 -16.34
CA ILE A 344 -4.46 8.31 -15.69
C ILE A 344 -4.98 8.12 -14.26
N ALA A 345 -6.00 7.27 -14.08
CA ALA A 345 -6.58 7.00 -12.76
C ALA A 345 -5.57 6.38 -11.79
N ASN A 346 -4.79 5.40 -12.26
CA ASN A 346 -3.74 4.80 -11.43
C ASN A 346 -2.73 5.84 -10.96
N ARG A 347 -2.35 6.77 -11.83
CA ARG A 347 -1.33 7.76 -11.53
C ARG A 347 -1.82 8.90 -10.65
N ARG A 348 -3.03 9.42 -10.93
CA ARG A 348 -3.56 10.61 -10.25
C ARG A 348 -4.34 10.31 -8.98
N VAL A 349 -4.76 9.05 -8.79
CA VAL A 349 -5.62 8.68 -7.67
C VAL A 349 -5.06 7.48 -6.90
N VAL A 350 -4.87 6.33 -7.58
CA VAL A 350 -4.57 5.08 -6.88
C VAL A 350 -3.18 5.08 -6.25
N TYR A 351 -2.16 5.49 -7.01
CA TYR A 351 -0.78 5.49 -6.53
C TYR A 351 -0.55 6.48 -5.37
N PRO A 352 -0.94 7.77 -5.46
CA PRO A 352 -0.78 8.70 -4.35
C PRO A 352 -1.49 8.25 -3.06
N ILE A 353 -2.74 7.77 -3.17
CA ILE A 353 -3.47 7.26 -2.00
C ILE A 353 -2.75 6.06 -1.39
N HIS A 354 -2.20 5.17 -2.21
CA HIS A 354 -1.47 3.99 -1.73
C HIS A 354 -0.21 4.39 -0.95
N GLU A 355 0.63 5.27 -1.52
CA GLU A 355 1.85 5.77 -0.87
C GLU A 355 1.54 6.45 0.47
N MET A 356 0.54 7.35 0.48
CA MET A 356 0.09 7.99 1.73
C MET A 356 -0.38 6.96 2.76
N THR A 357 -1.12 5.95 2.33
CA THR A 357 -1.65 4.91 3.23
C THR A 357 -0.53 4.04 3.79
N GLU A 358 0.48 3.70 2.99
CA GLU A 358 1.64 2.90 3.39
C GLU A 358 2.49 3.66 4.41
N GLU A 359 2.82 4.93 4.14
CA GLU A 359 3.60 5.75 5.06
C GLU A 359 2.85 6.04 6.37
N MET A 360 1.54 6.27 6.30
CA MET A 360 0.71 6.38 7.50
C MET A 360 0.62 5.07 8.30
N GLY A 361 0.59 3.93 7.61
CA GLY A 361 0.61 2.60 8.26
C GLY A 361 1.92 2.28 8.96
N ASN A 362 3.02 2.87 8.51
CA ASN A 362 4.38 2.72 9.04
C ASN A 362 4.79 3.91 9.94
N PHE A 363 3.83 4.68 10.43
CA PHE A 363 4.13 5.83 11.29
C PHE A 363 4.69 5.39 12.63
N GLY A 364 5.89 5.88 12.99
CA GLY A 364 6.59 5.54 14.22
C GLY A 364 6.10 6.40 15.41
N TYR A 365 5.19 5.87 16.22
CA TYR A 365 4.63 6.59 17.38
C TYR A 365 5.53 6.56 18.61
N ASP A 366 6.44 5.57 18.70
CA ASP A 366 7.12 5.19 19.95
C ASP A 366 8.20 6.19 20.40
N SER A 367 8.71 7.04 19.50
CA SER A 367 9.76 8.02 19.82
C SER A 367 9.62 9.30 19.00
N SER A 368 10.13 10.41 19.53
CA SER A 368 10.17 11.69 18.84
C SER A 368 10.95 11.60 17.51
N GLU A 369 12.09 10.87 17.49
CA GLU A 369 12.88 10.65 16.28
C GLU A 369 12.09 9.83 15.24
N GLY A 370 11.36 8.79 15.68
CA GLY A 370 10.50 7.97 14.81
C GLY A 370 9.37 8.79 14.21
N ARG A 371 8.72 9.67 14.98
CA ARG A 371 7.68 10.58 14.52
C ARG A 371 8.22 11.58 13.50
N CYS A 372 9.34 12.26 13.81
CA CYS A 372 9.98 13.20 12.88
C CYS A 372 10.39 12.54 11.57
N ALA A 373 10.99 11.34 11.60
CA ALA A 373 11.36 10.59 10.42
C ALA A 373 10.13 10.20 9.57
N SER A 374 9.02 9.83 10.21
CA SER A 374 7.77 9.49 9.52
C SER A 374 7.12 10.71 8.86
N ILE A 375 7.09 11.85 9.54
CA ILE A 375 6.62 13.12 8.98
C ILE A 375 7.46 13.51 7.75
N ALA A 376 8.79 13.42 7.84
CA ALA A 376 9.67 13.73 6.73
C ALA A 376 9.45 12.82 5.51
N ARG A 377 9.14 11.53 5.71
CA ARG A 377 8.80 10.61 4.62
C ARG A 377 7.48 10.98 3.96
N ILE A 378 6.45 11.31 4.76
CA ILE A 378 5.13 11.74 4.24
C ILE A 378 5.26 13.05 3.46
N GLU A 379 6.01 14.03 3.96
CA GLU A 379 6.30 15.29 3.25
C GLU A 379 7.09 15.09 1.95
N GLY A 380 7.97 14.08 1.92
CA GLY A 380 8.78 13.74 0.76
C GLY A 380 8.02 13.01 -0.35
N LEU A 381 6.74 12.69 -0.17
CA LEU A 381 5.93 12.07 -1.22
C LEU A 381 5.66 13.08 -2.35
N GLU A 382 5.96 12.68 -3.60
CA GLU A 382 5.69 13.50 -4.79
C GLU A 382 4.20 13.39 -5.21
N VAL A 383 3.31 14.10 -4.51
CA VAL A 383 1.87 14.11 -4.79
C VAL A 383 1.49 15.43 -5.47
N GLU A 384 1.77 15.54 -6.77
CA GLU A 384 1.39 16.69 -7.61
C GLU A 384 0.25 16.28 -8.55
N THR A 385 -0.96 16.18 -8.02
CA THR A 385 -2.14 15.72 -8.79
C THR A 385 -3.02 16.86 -9.27
N GLY A 386 -2.91 18.04 -8.67
CA GLY A 386 -3.70 19.24 -8.99
C GLY A 386 -5.19 19.09 -8.67
N ASN A 387 -5.55 18.23 -7.70
CA ASN A 387 -6.94 17.94 -7.32
C ASN A 387 -7.07 17.64 -5.83
N GLU A 388 -8.22 17.08 -5.41
CA GLU A 388 -8.55 16.76 -4.02
C GLU A 388 -7.56 15.79 -3.35
N ILE A 389 -6.80 15.01 -4.12
CA ILE A 389 -5.79 14.08 -3.59
C ILE A 389 -4.58 14.85 -3.05
N GLU A 390 -4.17 15.92 -3.73
CA GLU A 390 -3.10 16.81 -3.24
C GLU A 390 -3.54 17.54 -1.97
N ASN A 391 -4.76 18.07 -1.95
CA ASN A 391 -5.34 18.67 -0.74
C ASN A 391 -5.41 17.67 0.43
N LEU A 392 -5.73 16.40 0.14
CA LEU A 392 -5.71 15.32 1.14
C LEU A 392 -4.30 15.10 1.70
N HIS A 393 -3.28 15.09 0.84
CA HIS A 393 -1.89 14.95 1.25
C HIS A 393 -1.46 16.11 2.17
N GLU A 394 -1.76 17.36 1.80
CA GLU A 394 -1.48 18.53 2.65
C GLU A 394 -2.21 18.45 3.99
N ALA A 395 -3.48 18.01 3.99
CA ALA A 395 -4.24 17.83 5.21
C ALA A 395 -3.65 16.75 6.13
N ILE A 396 -3.15 15.64 5.55
CA ILE A 396 -2.45 14.58 6.30
C ILE A 396 -1.17 15.14 6.93
N ILE A 397 -0.33 15.84 6.16
CA ILE A 397 0.90 16.48 6.67
C ILE A 397 0.57 17.39 7.86
N LYS A 398 -0.42 18.24 7.71
CA LYS A 398 -0.86 19.15 8.78
C LYS A 398 -1.30 18.38 10.02
N ALA A 399 -2.13 17.36 9.86
CA ALA A 399 -2.65 16.55 10.95
C ALA A 399 -1.54 15.82 11.73
N VAL A 400 -0.58 15.19 11.03
CA VAL A 400 0.51 14.47 11.70
C VAL A 400 1.46 15.42 12.45
N LYS A 401 1.70 16.63 11.94
CA LYS A 401 2.46 17.67 12.62
C LYS A 401 1.76 18.18 13.89
N GLU A 402 0.46 18.40 13.82
CA GLU A 402 -0.34 18.81 14.98
C GLU A 402 -0.37 17.70 16.04
N ILE A 403 -0.47 16.43 15.64
CA ILE A 403 -0.40 15.28 16.55
C ILE A 403 0.95 15.21 17.24
N ASP A 404 2.07 15.34 16.51
CA ASP A 404 3.41 15.32 17.10
C ASP A 404 3.60 16.46 18.10
N LEU A 405 3.18 17.68 17.77
CA LEU A 405 3.20 18.82 18.68
C LEU A 405 2.39 18.54 19.96
N TYR A 406 1.22 17.92 19.81
CA TYR A 406 0.36 17.60 20.94
C TYR A 406 0.98 16.53 21.85
N ILE A 407 1.59 15.49 21.27
CA ILE A 407 2.28 14.44 22.03
C ILE A 407 3.45 15.04 22.81
N ASN A 408 4.32 15.81 22.16
CA ASN A 408 5.47 16.46 22.82
C ASN A 408 5.03 17.35 24.00
N LYS A 409 3.98 18.15 23.79
CA LYS A 409 3.41 18.98 24.85
C LYS A 409 2.83 18.16 26.01
N SER A 410 2.19 17.03 25.70
CA SER A 410 1.65 16.12 26.71
C SER A 410 2.76 15.44 27.52
N GLU A 411 3.86 15.05 26.88
CA GLU A 411 5.05 14.50 27.54
C GLU A 411 5.70 15.53 28.48
N GLU A 412 5.86 16.78 28.03
CA GLU A 412 6.35 17.88 28.88
C GLU A 412 5.44 18.14 30.09
N GLN A 413 4.13 18.15 29.87
CA GLN A 413 3.16 18.34 30.97
C GLN A 413 3.23 17.19 31.97
N ALA A 414 3.32 15.94 31.51
CA ALA A 414 3.45 14.80 32.40
C ALA A 414 4.74 14.86 33.24
N ALA A 415 5.86 15.22 32.63
CA ALA A 415 7.12 15.40 33.33
C ALA A 415 7.04 16.54 34.38
N SER A 416 6.42 17.65 34.00
CA SER A 416 6.21 18.78 34.91
C SER A 416 5.33 18.40 36.12
N ILE A 417 4.24 17.67 35.89
CA ILE A 417 3.35 17.19 36.97
C ILE A 417 4.12 16.25 37.89
N ALA A 418 4.92 15.32 37.37
CA ALA A 418 5.73 14.41 38.17
C ALA A 418 6.75 15.17 39.05
N ALA A 419 7.41 16.17 38.48
CA ALA A 419 8.35 17.03 39.24
C ALA A 419 7.64 17.82 40.34
N LEU A 420 6.47 18.40 40.04
CA LEU A 420 5.66 19.13 41.05
C LEU A 420 5.20 18.19 42.16
N GLN A 421 4.77 16.96 41.87
CA GLN A 421 4.39 15.97 42.88
C GLN A 421 5.56 15.66 43.82
N THR A 422 6.75 15.40 43.28
CA THR A 422 7.97 15.14 44.09
C THR A 422 8.32 16.34 44.99
N ASN A 423 8.27 17.55 44.43
CA ASN A 423 8.55 18.75 45.20
C ASN A 423 7.55 18.97 46.35
N ILE A 424 6.25 18.79 46.11
CA ILE A 424 5.21 18.91 47.14
C ILE A 424 5.46 17.91 48.27
N ILE A 425 5.78 16.65 47.94
CA ILE A 425 6.07 15.60 48.94
C ILE A 425 7.28 15.99 49.80
N THR A 426 8.36 16.46 49.17
CA THR A 426 9.56 16.91 49.88
C THR A 426 9.28 18.10 50.81
N VAL A 427 8.54 19.10 50.31
CA VAL A 427 8.16 20.26 51.11
C VAL A 427 7.28 19.87 52.32
N LEU A 428 6.35 18.93 52.13
CA LEU A 428 5.54 18.42 53.24
C LEU A 428 6.41 17.69 54.29
N GLY A 429 7.38 16.88 53.85
CA GLY A 429 8.37 16.25 54.72
C GLY A 429 9.19 17.28 55.49
N ASP A 430 9.75 18.25 54.77
CA ASP A 430 10.52 19.36 55.38
C ASP A 430 9.67 20.19 56.40
N MET A 431 8.39 20.42 56.11
CA MET A 431 7.50 21.14 57.05
C MET A 431 7.27 20.36 58.35
N VAL A 432 7.18 19.06 58.32
CA VAL A 432 7.02 18.23 59.50
C VAL A 432 8.32 18.16 60.27
N GLU A 433 9.45 17.97 59.61
CA GLU A 433 10.78 17.90 60.24
C GLU A 433 11.19 19.25 60.86
N ASN A 434 10.86 20.39 60.26
CA ASN A 434 11.17 21.71 60.79
C ASN A 434 10.45 22.02 62.14
N ARG A 435 9.43 21.25 62.56
CA ARG A 435 8.83 21.34 63.89
C ARG A 435 9.73 20.77 65.01
N ASP A 436 10.67 19.89 64.62
CA ASP A 436 11.59 19.18 65.55
C ASP A 436 12.95 19.89 65.67
N GLU A 437 13.02 21.24 65.54
CA GLU A 437 14.25 22.08 65.65
C GLU A 437 15.48 21.51 64.90
N ASN A 438 15.30 20.55 63.97
CA ASN A 438 16.37 19.98 63.18
C ASN A 438 16.72 20.86 61.99
N THR A 439 18.01 20.92 61.67
CA THR A 439 18.55 21.71 60.56
C THR A 439 17.98 21.24 59.23
N GLY A 440 17.41 22.16 58.44
CA GLY A 440 16.85 21.89 57.13
C GLY A 440 17.76 21.05 56.23
N GLY A 441 17.15 20.16 55.42
CA GLY A 441 17.81 19.28 54.47
C GLY A 441 17.95 17.81 54.89
N HIS A 442 17.58 17.43 56.10
CA HIS A 442 17.55 16.03 56.56
C HIS A 442 16.70 15.15 55.62
N VAL A 443 15.48 15.57 55.36
CA VAL A 443 14.53 14.84 54.47
C VAL A 443 15.12 14.55 53.09
N ARG A 444 15.82 15.51 52.49
CA ARG A 444 16.46 15.36 51.21
C ARG A 444 17.70 14.46 51.26
N ARG A 445 18.52 14.59 52.32
CA ARG A 445 19.71 13.74 52.49
C ARG A 445 19.31 12.28 52.73
N THR A 446 18.34 12.03 53.62
CA THR A 446 17.86 10.67 53.90
C THR A 446 17.26 10.00 52.66
N ALA A 447 16.50 10.76 51.85
CA ALA A 447 16.00 10.27 50.55
C ALA A 447 17.15 9.91 49.59
N ALA A 448 18.17 10.75 49.49
CA ALA A 448 19.33 10.51 48.64
C ALA A 448 20.17 9.28 49.12
N TYR A 449 20.32 9.10 50.42
CA TYR A 449 20.97 7.90 50.98
C TYR A 449 20.15 6.66 50.72
N ALA A 450 18.84 6.69 50.86
CA ALA A 450 17.97 5.58 50.60
C ALA A 450 18.02 5.16 49.11
N GLU A 451 18.02 6.14 48.22
CA GLU A 451 18.19 5.89 46.76
C GLU A 451 19.57 5.29 46.46
N LEU A 452 20.63 5.80 47.06
CA LEU A 452 22.00 5.32 46.92
C LEU A 452 22.13 3.86 47.33
N ILE A 453 21.56 3.50 48.50
CA ILE A 453 21.55 2.11 49.00
C ILE A 453 20.76 1.20 48.06
N ALA A 454 19.58 1.61 47.62
CA ALA A 454 18.73 0.84 46.73
C ALA A 454 19.42 0.55 45.37
N LYS A 455 20.07 1.57 44.78
CA LYS A 455 20.87 1.40 43.56
C LYS A 455 22.01 0.42 43.75
N GLN A 456 22.69 0.46 44.88
CA GLN A 456 23.80 -0.47 45.15
C GLN A 456 23.31 -1.93 45.31
N LEU A 457 22.23 -2.13 46.07
CA LEU A 457 21.61 -3.46 46.19
C LEU A 457 21.16 -4.01 44.82
N GLN A 458 20.61 -3.17 43.94
CA GLN A 458 20.26 -3.52 42.59
C GLN A 458 21.49 -3.96 41.78
N MET A 459 22.57 -3.16 41.82
CA MET A 459 23.83 -3.47 41.12
C MET A 459 24.47 -4.77 41.63
N ASP A 460 24.39 -5.05 42.92
CA ASP A 460 24.91 -6.24 43.56
C ASP A 460 24.05 -7.49 43.27
N GLY A 461 22.89 -7.27 42.65
CA GLY A 461 21.94 -8.33 42.34
C GLY A 461 21.31 -8.96 43.58
N LYS A 462 21.26 -8.21 44.68
CA LYS A 462 20.57 -8.55 45.91
C LYS A 462 19.08 -8.29 45.81
N GLU A 463 18.26 -9.05 46.51
CA GLU A 463 16.79 -8.89 46.53
C GLU A 463 16.17 -8.67 45.13
N LYS A 464 16.63 -9.49 44.14
CA LYS A 464 16.28 -9.31 42.72
C LYS A 464 14.79 -9.31 42.41
N ASP A 465 14.02 -9.96 43.26
CA ASP A 465 12.57 -10.07 43.09
C ASP A 465 11.84 -8.84 43.61
N GLU A 466 12.53 -7.96 44.39
CA GLU A 466 11.93 -6.75 44.99
C GLU A 466 12.52 -5.45 44.40
N ILE A 467 13.79 -5.46 43.95
CA ILE A 467 14.48 -4.22 43.50
C ILE A 467 14.56 -4.18 41.98
N ASP A 468 13.72 -3.39 41.36
CA ASP A 468 13.80 -2.94 39.97
C ASP A 468 14.01 -1.42 39.89
N ASP A 469 14.08 -0.90 38.66
CA ASP A 469 14.21 0.56 38.43
C ASP A 469 13.04 1.36 39.04
N ALA A 470 11.84 0.76 39.06
CA ALA A 470 10.67 1.38 39.66
C ALA A 470 10.78 1.46 41.18
N PHE A 471 11.34 0.43 41.85
CA PHE A 471 11.60 0.44 43.28
C PHE A 471 12.58 1.57 43.64
N VAL A 472 13.69 1.67 42.91
CA VAL A 472 14.72 2.72 43.16
C VAL A 472 14.15 4.11 42.96
N ALA A 473 13.37 4.35 41.93
CA ALA A 473 12.70 5.62 41.70
C ALA A 473 11.65 5.91 42.78
N THR A 474 10.94 4.88 43.23
CA THR A 474 9.85 5.03 44.21
C THR A 474 10.39 5.35 45.62
N ILE A 475 11.51 4.74 46.05
CA ILE A 475 12.05 4.96 47.40
C ILE A 475 12.54 6.40 47.55
N ALA A 476 13.10 7.01 46.52
CA ALA A 476 13.53 8.39 46.52
C ALA A 476 12.37 9.39 46.81
N VAL A 477 11.16 9.05 46.29
CA VAL A 477 9.95 9.89 46.51
C VAL A 477 9.24 9.53 47.79
N ALA A 478 9.33 8.28 48.30
CA ALA A 478 8.63 7.81 49.48
C ALA A 478 9.38 8.13 50.78
N ALA A 479 10.71 8.07 50.77
CA ALA A 479 11.57 8.32 51.94
C ALA A 479 11.30 9.66 52.65
N PRO A 480 11.02 10.78 51.97
CA PRO A 480 10.66 12.05 52.63
C PRO A 480 9.51 11.98 53.61
N LEU A 481 8.66 10.97 53.50
CA LEU A 481 7.45 10.82 54.35
C LEU A 481 7.65 9.90 55.57
N HIS A 482 8.89 9.43 55.84
CA HIS A 482 9.13 8.48 56.92
C HIS A 482 8.60 8.99 58.27
N ASP A 483 8.80 10.27 58.58
CA ASP A 483 8.45 10.94 59.81
C ASP A 483 7.14 11.77 59.76
N ILE A 484 6.32 11.62 58.69
CA ILE A 484 5.09 12.41 58.51
C ILE A 484 4.14 12.36 59.70
N GLY A 485 4.20 11.26 60.48
CA GLY A 485 3.36 11.11 61.69
C GLY A 485 3.75 11.99 62.88
N LYS A 486 4.93 12.60 62.89
CA LYS A 486 5.33 13.58 63.90
C LYS A 486 4.38 14.75 63.98
N ILE A 487 3.61 15.04 62.91
CA ILE A 487 2.58 16.08 62.90
C ILE A 487 1.53 15.90 64.02
N ASN A 488 1.30 14.67 64.47
CA ASN A 488 0.35 14.35 65.53
C ASN A 488 0.98 14.26 66.92
N ILE A 489 2.30 14.41 67.04
CA ILE A 489 2.99 14.45 68.31
C ILE A 489 2.94 15.87 68.89
N SER A 490 2.75 15.96 70.18
CA SER A 490 2.74 17.26 70.91
C SER A 490 4.10 17.92 70.83
N ASP A 491 4.13 19.26 70.55
CA ASP A 491 5.37 20.05 70.55
C ASP A 491 6.10 20.04 71.93
N VAL A 492 5.37 19.81 73.03
CA VAL A 492 5.96 19.65 74.36
C VAL A 492 6.85 18.40 74.45
N ILE A 493 6.49 17.36 73.80
CA ILE A 493 7.25 16.11 73.74
C ILE A 493 8.32 16.20 72.65
N LEU A 494 7.93 16.68 71.45
CA LEU A 494 8.80 16.77 70.30
C LEU A 494 10.04 17.66 70.60
N ASN A 495 9.83 18.82 71.21
CA ASN A 495 10.87 19.82 71.45
C ASN A 495 11.31 19.88 72.95
N LYS A 496 11.15 18.77 73.69
CA LYS A 496 11.53 18.74 75.10
C LYS A 496 13.04 18.87 75.29
N PRO A 497 13.51 19.87 76.03
CA PRO A 497 14.93 19.97 76.32
C PRO A 497 15.36 18.91 77.36
N GLY A 498 15.94 17.77 76.86
CA GLY A 498 16.44 16.69 77.68
C GLY A 498 15.89 15.32 77.33
N LYS A 499 16.08 14.32 78.20
CA LYS A 499 15.58 12.98 77.91
C LYS A 499 14.07 12.88 78.15
N LEU A 500 13.37 12.21 77.29
CA LEU A 500 11.96 11.81 77.42
C LEU A 500 11.80 10.84 78.58
N THR A 501 10.69 10.93 79.34
CA THR A 501 10.27 9.88 80.28
C THR A 501 9.82 8.64 79.47
N ASP A 502 9.62 7.50 80.15
CA ASP A 502 9.17 6.30 79.47
C ASP A 502 7.78 6.47 78.86
N GLU A 503 6.89 7.24 79.46
CA GLU A 503 5.55 7.58 78.96
C GLU A 503 5.64 8.51 77.75
N GLU A 504 6.46 9.57 77.83
CA GLU A 504 6.69 10.47 76.70
C GLU A 504 7.36 9.78 75.54
N PHE A 505 8.28 8.84 75.79
CA PHE A 505 8.88 8.02 74.71
C PHE A 505 7.89 7.08 74.12
N ALA A 506 6.97 6.50 74.94
CA ALA A 506 5.87 5.68 74.35
C ALA A 506 4.97 6.49 73.43
N GLU A 507 4.67 7.77 73.81
CA GLU A 507 3.91 8.67 72.90
C GLU A 507 4.72 9.04 71.64
N MET A 508 6.02 9.30 71.76
CA MET A 508 6.89 9.59 70.62
C MET A 508 6.88 8.45 69.63
N LYS A 509 6.91 7.19 70.05
CA LYS A 509 6.87 6.01 69.17
C LYS A 509 5.61 5.96 68.32
N LEU A 510 4.50 6.57 68.75
CA LEU A 510 3.24 6.58 68.00
C LEU A 510 3.32 7.35 66.67
N HIS A 511 4.39 8.15 66.41
CA HIS A 511 4.54 8.79 65.09
C HIS A 511 4.55 7.78 63.96
N THR A 512 5.10 6.58 64.18
CA THR A 512 5.11 5.51 63.16
C THR A 512 3.69 5.03 62.81
N VAL A 513 2.86 4.85 63.85
CA VAL A 513 1.44 4.47 63.70
C VAL A 513 0.64 5.58 63.03
N TYR A 514 0.82 6.84 63.51
CA TYR A 514 0.14 8.01 62.94
C TYR A 514 0.53 8.23 61.47
N GLY A 515 1.81 8.07 61.12
CA GLY A 515 2.29 8.17 59.76
C GLY A 515 1.63 7.12 58.83
N ARG A 516 1.66 5.86 59.25
CA ARG A 516 0.94 4.80 58.52
C ARG A 516 -0.54 5.12 58.29
N ASP A 517 -1.23 5.56 59.37
CA ASP A 517 -2.68 5.80 59.31
C ASP A 517 -3.04 7.03 58.46
N MET A 518 -2.17 8.04 58.41
CA MET A 518 -2.31 9.20 57.51
C MET A 518 -2.16 8.78 56.07
N LEU A 519 -1.12 8.02 55.74
CA LEU A 519 -0.85 7.53 54.41
C LEU A 519 -1.91 6.50 53.95
N LEU A 520 -2.44 5.68 54.86
CA LEU A 520 -3.56 4.78 54.58
C LEU A 520 -4.84 5.55 54.21
N ARG A 521 -5.13 6.66 54.87
CA ARG A 521 -6.26 7.55 54.53
C ARG A 521 -6.05 8.20 53.16
N ALA A 522 -4.83 8.64 52.86
CA ALA A 522 -4.48 9.19 51.55
C ALA A 522 -4.68 8.14 50.45
N SER A 523 -4.21 6.90 50.63
CA SER A 523 -4.42 5.78 49.73
C SER A 523 -5.91 5.48 49.42
N LYS A 524 -6.76 5.54 50.45
CA LYS A 524 -8.23 5.33 50.27
C LYS A 524 -8.87 6.39 49.40
N ASN A 525 -8.38 7.63 49.42
CA ASN A 525 -8.96 8.76 48.69
C ASN A 525 -8.39 8.89 47.27
N LEU A 526 -7.12 8.57 47.05
CA LEU A 526 -6.39 8.79 45.81
C LEU A 526 -6.17 7.51 44.99
N GLY A 527 -6.48 6.34 45.58
CA GLY A 527 -6.08 5.05 45.06
C GLY A 527 -4.69 4.63 45.57
N GLU A 528 -4.44 3.32 45.65
CA GLU A 528 -3.16 2.80 46.13
C GLU A 528 -2.12 2.87 45.01
N THR A 529 -1.22 3.82 45.11
CA THR A 529 -0.05 3.97 44.23
C THR A 529 1.18 3.30 44.84
N ALA A 530 2.16 2.92 44.01
CA ALA A 530 3.39 2.27 44.47
C ALA A 530 4.11 3.08 45.53
N TYR A 531 4.19 4.43 45.37
CA TYR A 531 4.87 5.30 46.32
C TYR A 531 4.11 5.42 47.63
N LEU A 532 2.77 5.48 47.65
CA LEU A 532 1.99 5.52 48.90
C LEU A 532 2.09 4.21 49.68
N LYS A 533 2.14 3.07 48.96
CA LYS A 533 2.38 1.78 49.60
C LYS A 533 3.76 1.78 50.29
N MET A 534 4.80 2.14 49.54
CA MET A 534 6.17 2.16 50.07
C MET A 534 6.34 3.22 51.20
N ALA A 535 5.78 4.42 51.05
CA ALA A 535 5.82 5.43 52.11
C ALA A 535 5.14 4.95 53.40
N LYS A 536 4.03 4.23 53.31
CA LYS A 536 3.33 3.62 54.43
C LYS A 536 4.19 2.56 55.13
N GLU A 537 4.89 1.71 54.36
CA GLU A 537 5.83 0.71 54.88
C GLU A 537 7.00 1.37 55.60
N ILE A 538 7.60 2.39 54.97
CA ILE A 538 8.70 3.17 55.55
C ILE A 538 8.24 3.87 56.85
N ALA A 539 7.17 4.67 56.81
CA ALA A 539 6.68 5.41 57.96
C ALA A 539 6.34 4.51 59.16
N TYR A 540 5.83 3.33 58.89
CA TYR A 540 5.45 2.37 59.94
C TYR A 540 6.64 1.63 60.57
N SER A 541 7.64 1.23 59.73
CA SER A 541 8.61 0.18 60.12
C SER A 541 10.07 0.65 60.12
N HIS A 542 10.40 1.92 59.84
CA HIS A 542 11.79 2.40 59.76
C HIS A 542 12.52 2.38 61.11
N HIS A 543 11.81 2.22 62.23
CA HIS A 543 12.36 2.03 63.59
C HIS A 543 12.32 0.57 64.10
N GLU A 544 11.95 -0.37 63.24
CA GLU A 544 12.11 -1.79 63.56
C GLU A 544 13.60 -2.20 63.57
N TRP A 545 13.98 -3.07 64.49
CA TRP A 545 15.33 -3.59 64.58
C TRP A 545 15.45 -4.93 63.92
N TRP A 546 16.51 -5.15 63.16
CA TRP A 546 16.73 -6.36 62.41
C TRP A 546 16.59 -7.64 63.25
N ASP A 547 17.11 -7.65 64.49
CA ASP A 547 17.02 -8.80 65.40
C ASP A 547 15.67 -8.92 66.13
N GLY A 548 14.77 -7.91 66.01
CA GLY A 548 13.48 -7.85 66.69
C GLY A 548 13.53 -7.53 68.16
N SER A 549 14.71 -7.17 68.75
CA SER A 549 14.89 -7.06 70.19
C SER A 549 14.36 -5.74 70.79
N ARG A 550 14.45 -4.61 70.09
CA ARG A 550 14.17 -3.24 70.60
C ARG A 550 13.37 -2.39 69.65
N GLY A 551 13.10 -2.87 68.41
CA GLY A 551 12.35 -2.10 67.40
C GLY A 551 10.90 -1.79 67.82
N TYR A 552 10.24 -0.92 67.07
CA TYR A 552 8.83 -0.61 67.23
C TYR A 552 8.22 -0.26 65.85
N PRO A 553 6.90 -0.35 65.66
CA PRO A 553 5.85 -0.65 66.66
C PRO A 553 5.52 -2.15 66.85
N GLU A 554 5.87 -3.03 65.86
CA GLU A 554 5.42 -4.43 65.83
C GLU A 554 6.49 -5.45 66.31
N HIS A 555 7.73 -5.00 66.54
CA HIS A 555 8.89 -5.88 66.84
C HIS A 555 9.16 -6.93 65.75
N LEU A 556 9.03 -6.50 64.48
CA LEU A 556 9.33 -7.33 63.31
C LEU A 556 10.80 -7.73 63.33
N LYS A 557 11.09 -8.86 62.66
CA LYS A 557 12.44 -9.41 62.63
C LYS A 557 12.90 -9.82 61.23
N GLY A 558 14.14 -9.50 60.90
CA GLY A 558 14.76 -9.90 59.66
C GLY A 558 13.98 -9.42 58.42
N LYS A 559 13.67 -10.33 57.50
CA LYS A 559 12.97 -10.03 56.28
C LYS A 559 11.45 -9.77 56.43
N ASP A 560 10.90 -9.96 57.64
CA ASP A 560 9.53 -9.52 57.92
C ASP A 560 9.43 -7.98 57.94
N ILE A 561 10.55 -7.27 58.14
CA ILE A 561 10.66 -5.83 57.99
C ILE A 561 10.71 -5.52 56.48
N PRO A 562 9.81 -4.67 55.94
CA PRO A 562 9.86 -4.27 54.53
C PRO A 562 11.24 -3.75 54.13
N LEU A 563 11.72 -4.14 52.94
CA LEU A 563 13.05 -3.72 52.46
C LEU A 563 13.22 -2.21 52.44
N SER A 564 12.20 -1.48 52.03
CA SER A 564 12.15 -0.02 52.02
C SER A 564 12.40 0.57 53.41
N ALA A 565 11.84 -0.04 54.44
CA ALA A 565 12.04 0.37 55.84
C ALA A 565 13.44 0.01 56.36
N ARG A 566 13.99 -1.17 56.00
CA ARG A 566 15.38 -1.57 56.32
C ARG A 566 16.41 -0.59 55.73
N ILE A 567 16.18 -0.15 54.48
CA ILE A 567 17.02 0.84 53.82
C ILE A 567 16.91 2.20 54.51
N MET A 568 15.68 2.62 54.84
CA MET A 568 15.44 3.88 55.50
C MET A 568 16.06 3.96 56.90
N ALA A 569 16.03 2.88 57.67
CA ALA A 569 16.64 2.80 58.99
C ALA A 569 18.13 3.15 58.97
N VAL A 570 18.89 2.65 58.01
CA VAL A 570 20.32 2.95 57.83
C VAL A 570 20.50 4.44 57.41
N ALA A 571 19.70 4.89 56.46
CA ALA A 571 19.77 6.26 55.93
C ALA A 571 19.47 7.30 56.99
N ASP A 572 18.41 7.11 57.78
CA ASP A 572 17.99 8.03 58.86
C ASP A 572 19.03 8.07 60.00
N VAL A 573 19.45 6.90 60.50
CA VAL A 573 20.43 6.88 61.58
C VAL A 573 21.78 7.45 61.15
N PHE A 574 22.23 7.18 59.91
CA PHE A 574 23.46 7.76 59.37
C PHE A 574 23.36 9.31 59.39
N ASP A 575 22.28 9.88 58.83
CA ASP A 575 22.11 11.33 58.83
C ASP A 575 22.03 11.92 60.25
N ALA A 576 21.34 11.23 61.14
CA ALA A 576 21.26 11.63 62.54
C ALA A 576 22.62 11.60 63.28
N LEU A 577 23.56 10.73 62.85
CA LEU A 577 24.93 10.66 63.44
C LEU A 577 25.83 11.76 62.89
N VAL A 578 25.75 12.10 61.60
CA VAL A 578 26.65 13.06 60.95
C VAL A 578 26.09 14.50 60.94
N SER A 579 24.86 14.72 61.36
CA SER A 579 24.23 16.02 61.45
C SER A 579 24.42 16.61 62.85
N GLU A 580 24.64 17.93 62.94
CA GLU A 580 24.70 18.66 64.19
C GLU A 580 23.29 18.84 64.76
N ARG A 581 23.11 18.49 66.05
CA ARG A 581 21.84 18.65 66.77
C ARG A 581 22.05 19.54 67.97
N PRO A 582 21.02 20.26 68.47
CA PRO A 582 21.18 21.24 69.61
C PRO A 582 21.90 20.68 70.83
N TYR A 583 21.80 19.35 71.03
CA TYR A 583 22.37 18.71 72.24
C TYR A 583 23.50 17.72 71.91
N LYS A 584 23.93 17.58 70.62
CA LYS A 584 24.95 16.59 70.22
C LYS A 584 25.75 17.10 69.02
N LYS A 585 27.10 17.19 69.17
CA LYS A 585 28.00 17.45 68.04
C LYS A 585 27.96 16.34 67.06
N ALA A 586 28.03 16.69 65.77
CA ALA A 586 28.13 15.71 64.68
C ALA A 586 29.33 14.78 64.87
N PHE A 587 29.15 13.48 64.61
CA PHE A 587 30.27 12.58 64.49
C PHE A 587 30.95 12.72 63.12
N THR A 588 32.21 12.31 63.07
CA THR A 588 32.87 12.17 61.75
C THR A 588 32.25 11.00 60.97
N VAL A 589 32.29 11.09 59.64
CA VAL A 589 31.77 10.03 58.76
C VAL A 589 32.33 8.66 59.16
N ASP A 590 33.65 8.56 59.44
CA ASP A 590 34.30 7.34 59.89
C ASP A 590 33.67 6.78 61.16
N LYS A 591 33.39 7.64 62.15
CA LYS A 591 32.78 7.20 63.37
C LYS A 591 31.32 6.77 63.18
N ALA A 592 30.57 7.46 62.35
CA ALA A 592 29.20 7.10 62.04
C ALA A 592 29.13 5.74 61.33
N LEU A 593 30.00 5.52 60.32
CA LEU A 593 30.09 4.23 59.63
C LEU A 593 30.55 3.10 60.56
N GLN A 594 31.47 3.39 61.51
CA GLN A 594 31.86 2.40 62.53
C GLN A 594 30.67 1.98 63.36
N ILE A 595 29.85 2.93 63.85
CA ILE A 595 28.64 2.63 64.65
C ILE A 595 27.65 1.79 63.84
N ILE A 596 27.38 2.14 62.59
CA ILE A 596 26.48 1.37 61.73
C ILE A 596 27.01 -0.06 61.50
N THR A 597 28.33 -0.20 61.35
CA THR A 597 28.97 -1.50 61.19
C THR A 597 28.87 -2.35 62.46
N GLU A 598 29.07 -1.77 63.64
CA GLU A 598 28.97 -2.43 64.93
C GLU A 598 27.53 -2.87 65.24
N GLU A 599 26.51 -2.18 64.71
CA GLU A 599 25.10 -2.52 64.87
C GLU A 599 24.54 -3.37 63.75
N SER A 600 25.38 -3.81 62.79
CA SER A 600 24.98 -4.71 61.68
C SER A 600 24.57 -6.09 62.27
N GLY A 601 23.42 -6.62 61.83
CA GLY A 601 22.84 -7.86 62.30
C GLY A 601 22.06 -7.76 63.63
N THR A 602 22.07 -6.57 64.28
CA THR A 602 21.26 -6.26 65.48
C THR A 602 20.21 -5.20 65.15
N HIS A 603 20.62 -3.95 64.96
CA HIS A 603 19.74 -2.88 64.53
C HIS A 603 19.48 -2.91 63.04
N PHE A 604 20.53 -3.09 62.23
CA PHE A 604 20.48 -2.98 60.78
C PHE A 604 20.63 -4.30 60.07
N ASP A 605 19.97 -4.38 58.89
CA ASP A 605 20.14 -5.45 57.93
C ASP A 605 21.59 -5.48 57.40
N PRO A 606 22.33 -6.63 57.57
CA PRO A 606 23.71 -6.72 57.10
C PRO A 606 23.91 -6.47 55.62
N GLU A 607 22.95 -6.84 54.76
CA GLU A 607 23.03 -6.60 53.32
C GLU A 607 22.88 -5.13 52.98
N VAL A 608 22.00 -4.42 53.66
CA VAL A 608 21.81 -2.97 53.52
C VAL A 608 23.03 -2.20 54.01
N VAL A 609 23.62 -2.62 55.19
CA VAL A 609 24.85 -2.03 55.69
C VAL A 609 26.01 -2.21 54.71
N ASP A 610 26.21 -3.40 54.17
CA ASP A 610 27.27 -3.68 53.20
C ASP A 610 27.11 -2.80 51.93
N ALA A 611 25.90 -2.67 51.40
CA ALA A 611 25.61 -1.82 50.27
C ALA A 611 25.91 -0.34 50.57
N PHE A 612 25.59 0.14 51.76
CA PHE A 612 25.87 1.52 52.15
C PHE A 612 27.37 1.79 52.32
N LEU A 613 28.13 0.88 52.98
CA LEU A 613 29.57 1.02 53.19
C LEU A 613 30.36 1.08 51.87
N ARG A 614 29.94 0.39 50.82
CA ARG A 614 30.57 0.46 49.50
C ARG A 614 30.43 1.84 48.84
N ASN A 615 29.45 2.61 49.25
CA ASN A 615 29.15 3.94 48.71
C ASN A 615 29.62 5.09 49.62
N ARG A 616 30.61 4.89 50.46
CA ARG A 616 31.15 5.85 51.41
C ARG A 616 31.37 7.25 50.81
N GLU A 617 32.09 7.31 49.69
CA GLU A 617 32.43 8.58 49.02
C GLU A 617 31.18 9.34 48.57
N ALA A 618 30.20 8.62 47.98
CA ALA A 618 28.94 9.22 47.57
C ALA A 618 28.10 9.70 48.77
N ALA A 619 28.08 8.94 49.86
CA ALA A 619 27.39 9.33 51.07
C ALA A 619 28.03 10.62 51.69
N GLU A 620 29.38 10.72 51.67
CA GLU A 620 30.07 11.91 52.12
C GLU A 620 29.80 13.14 51.24
N GLN A 621 29.63 12.93 49.92
CA GLN A 621 29.22 13.99 49.00
C GLN A 621 27.79 14.49 49.29
N ILE A 622 26.84 13.56 49.47
CA ILE A 622 25.46 13.89 49.84
C ILE A 622 25.43 14.71 51.14
N MET A 623 26.19 14.32 52.17
CA MET A 623 26.31 15.04 53.45
C MET A 623 26.77 16.49 53.25
N LYS A 624 27.77 16.71 52.37
CA LYS A 624 28.34 18.03 52.07
C LYS A 624 27.45 18.90 51.19
N THR A 625 26.48 18.31 50.52
CA THR A 625 25.56 19.07 49.64
C THR A 625 24.65 19.96 50.50
N LYS A 626 24.77 21.28 50.32
CA LYS A 626 23.81 22.23 50.87
C LYS A 626 22.54 22.15 50.01
N PHE A 627 21.53 21.49 50.50
CA PHE A 627 20.19 21.55 49.92
C PHE A 627 19.59 22.88 50.36
N GLU A 628 19.73 23.95 49.55
CA GLU A 628 19.05 25.23 49.80
C GLU A 628 17.53 25.03 49.63
N ILE A 629 16.78 25.62 50.59
CA ILE A 629 15.31 25.59 50.64
C ILE A 629 14.72 26.42 49.51
#